data_8dfa072b336bf5464baf95f889c44fa4
#
_entry.id   8dfa072b336bf5464baf95f889c44fa4
#
_cell.length_a   1.000
_cell.length_b   1.000
_cell.length_c   1.000
_cell.angle_alpha   90.00
_cell.angle_beta   90.00
_cell.angle_gamma   90.00
#
_symmetry.space_group_name_H-M   'P 1'
#
loop_
_entity.id
_entity.type
_entity.pdbx_description
1 polymer ?
#
loop_
_entity_poly.entity_id
_entity_poly.type
_entity_poly.pdbx_seq_one_letter_code
_entity_poly.pdbx_strand_id
1 'polypeptide(L)'
;MEQTKEPTRDYPSYSSTPWGLWEVLYGRRSHRKYLQYEVGPEWKASLEKVVKLALETRGADGESLLVVTDERLVERIRTRLHKGVQGKINLWLNRSPLLGFLVLALPKQDVRSERPRDLPLTAMAAEDVVLWLTESGMGTCWLGGINQGEIKSALGLGREHFVAAVIPFGKPKPRVKARDLDHLMYRSISRKRKPIPAIACLETIDRPYALPDIAEERFSASSVQDVAGLLRQLREKRESADGVPLDLAVDACLEAARIAPSAGNTQKWLFVAVAGEQALRGLAGACGVDGGWKAAVVGVGDTVTGFLYEKMEKPFWMIDLPIAFSQMSLMAASMGLALDLSLRDIDEAAVNALVGLRPPLRAVGVMGIR
;
A
#
# COMPACT_ATOMS: atom_id res chain seq x y z
N MET A 1 -20.17 16.12 -26.73
CA MET A 1 -19.72 15.60 -25.45
C MET A 1 -18.19 15.68 -25.44
N GLU A 2 -17.66 16.80 -24.98
CA GLU A 2 -16.23 17.00 -24.82
C GLU A 2 -15.71 16.11 -23.70
N GLN A 3 -14.78 15.23 -24.05
CA GLN A 3 -13.99 14.51 -23.06
C GLN A 3 -13.05 15.51 -22.41
N THR A 4 -13.33 15.91 -21.17
CA THR A 4 -12.39 16.63 -20.32
C THR A 4 -11.12 15.80 -20.18
N LYS A 5 -10.07 16.21 -20.87
CA LYS A 5 -8.72 15.69 -20.69
C LYS A 5 -8.31 16.01 -19.26
N GLU A 6 -8.04 14.98 -18.43
CA GLU A 6 -7.31 15.17 -17.19
C GLU A 6 -6.03 15.97 -17.49
N PRO A 7 -5.71 17.01 -16.72
CA PRO A 7 -4.49 17.76 -16.91
C PRO A 7 -3.31 16.79 -16.74
N THR A 8 -2.48 16.70 -17.77
CA THR A 8 -1.20 16.01 -17.69
C THR A 8 -0.31 16.87 -16.81
N ARG A 9 -0.27 16.59 -15.49
CA ARG A 9 0.71 17.23 -14.61
C ARG A 9 2.10 16.88 -15.12
N ASP A 10 2.84 17.90 -15.53
CA ASP A 10 4.29 17.80 -15.68
C ASP A 10 4.86 17.60 -14.26
N TYR A 11 5.33 16.37 -13.99
CA TYR A 11 5.98 16.10 -12.71
C TYR A 11 7.21 16.98 -12.61
N PRO A 12 7.42 17.66 -11.46
CA PRO A 12 8.64 18.42 -11.25
C PRO A 12 9.85 17.49 -11.46
N SER A 13 10.82 18.00 -12.15
CA SER A 13 12.14 17.38 -12.19
C SER A 13 12.54 17.13 -10.75
N TYR A 14 12.98 15.90 -10.42
CA TYR A 14 13.38 15.48 -9.08
C TYR A 14 14.36 16.50 -8.48
N SER A 15 13.81 17.55 -7.86
CA SER A 15 14.59 18.56 -7.17
C SER A 15 14.88 18.06 -5.75
N SER A 16 15.97 18.53 -5.17
CA SER A 16 16.41 18.20 -3.81
C SER A 16 15.49 18.74 -2.70
N THR A 17 14.35 19.29 -3.02
CA THR A 17 13.35 19.75 -2.04
C THR A 17 12.57 18.57 -1.48
N PRO A 18 12.42 18.46 -0.13
CA PRO A 18 11.58 17.44 0.48
C PRO A 18 10.13 17.63 0.03
N TRP A 19 9.54 16.56 -0.52
CA TRP A 19 8.15 16.56 -0.96
C TRP A 19 7.21 16.48 0.24
N GLY A 20 6.10 17.19 0.19
CA GLY A 20 5.00 16.94 1.10
C GLY A 20 4.41 15.55 0.89
N LEU A 21 3.76 14.97 1.90
CA LEU A 21 3.24 13.58 1.81
C LEU A 21 2.31 13.38 0.61
N TRP A 22 1.46 14.36 0.27
CA TRP A 22 0.59 14.28 -0.91
C TRP A 22 1.38 14.13 -2.21
N GLU A 23 2.50 14.82 -2.36
CA GLU A 23 3.35 14.70 -3.54
C GLU A 23 3.94 13.29 -3.65
N VAL A 24 4.32 12.69 -2.52
CA VAL A 24 4.81 11.31 -2.49
C VAL A 24 3.69 10.34 -2.86
N LEU A 25 2.51 10.47 -2.25
CA LEU A 25 1.38 9.58 -2.48
C LEU A 25 0.89 9.67 -3.95
N TYR A 26 0.69 10.87 -4.49
CA TYR A 26 0.30 11.06 -5.89
C TYR A 26 1.45 10.80 -6.86
N GLY A 27 2.70 11.02 -6.45
CA GLY A 27 3.91 10.74 -7.22
C GLY A 27 4.20 9.26 -7.39
N ARG A 28 3.81 8.44 -6.39
CA ARG A 28 4.01 6.99 -6.44
C ARG A 28 3.27 6.37 -7.63
N ARG A 29 3.99 5.71 -8.50
CA ARG A 29 3.45 5.02 -9.68
C ARG A 29 4.17 3.71 -9.95
N SER A 30 3.55 2.82 -10.72
CA SER A 30 4.20 1.63 -11.25
C SER A 30 5.14 2.00 -12.38
N HIS A 31 6.44 2.06 -12.08
CA HIS A 31 7.50 2.31 -13.07
C HIS A 31 7.97 1.00 -13.67
N ARG A 32 8.11 0.95 -14.99
CA ARG A 32 8.55 -0.24 -15.74
C ARG A 32 9.73 0.04 -16.67
N LYS A 33 10.21 1.28 -16.67
CA LYS A 33 11.41 1.72 -17.40
C LYS A 33 12.32 2.48 -16.47
N TYR A 34 13.56 2.10 -16.45
CA TYR A 34 14.58 2.64 -15.56
C TYR A 34 15.77 3.14 -16.35
N LEU A 35 16.53 4.04 -15.75
CA LEU A 35 17.82 4.51 -16.23
C LEU A 35 18.92 3.77 -15.50
N GLN A 36 20.06 3.61 -16.16
CA GLN A 36 21.28 3.21 -15.46
C GLN A 36 21.58 4.25 -14.39
N TYR A 37 21.75 3.81 -13.16
CA TYR A 37 21.99 4.68 -12.02
C TYR A 37 22.72 3.90 -10.94
N GLU A 38 23.62 4.57 -10.24
CA GLU A 38 24.38 4.00 -9.13
C GLU A 38 24.04 4.73 -7.84
N VAL A 39 24.05 4.01 -6.74
CA VAL A 39 23.84 4.53 -5.40
C VAL A 39 25.01 4.17 -4.52
N GLY A 40 25.41 5.12 -3.69
CA GLY A 40 26.50 4.91 -2.72
C GLY A 40 26.10 3.97 -1.57
N PRO A 41 27.10 3.50 -0.80
CA PRO A 41 26.86 2.62 0.35
C PRO A 41 25.97 3.27 1.42
N GLU A 42 26.06 4.58 1.62
CA GLU A 42 25.22 5.32 2.57
C GLU A 42 23.73 5.26 2.22
N TRP A 43 23.40 5.34 0.92
CA TRP A 43 22.03 5.20 0.47
C TRP A 43 21.50 3.78 0.73
N LYS A 44 22.31 2.75 0.47
CA LYS A 44 21.96 1.35 0.76
C LYS A 44 21.73 1.13 2.25
N ALA A 45 22.60 1.66 3.10
CA ALA A 45 22.44 1.60 4.54
C ALA A 45 21.20 2.36 5.03
N SER A 46 20.83 3.47 4.38
CA SER A 46 19.59 4.18 4.68
C SER A 46 18.34 3.36 4.30
N LEU A 47 18.36 2.69 3.16
CA LEU A 47 17.30 1.78 2.76
C LEU A 47 17.10 0.66 3.79
N GLU A 48 18.18 0.00 4.22
CA GLU A 48 18.12 -1.07 5.23
C GLU A 48 17.55 -0.56 6.57
N LYS A 49 17.94 0.64 7.00
CA LYS A 49 17.39 1.28 8.22
C LYS A 49 15.90 1.56 8.09
N VAL A 50 15.44 2.02 6.94
CA VAL A 50 14.01 2.32 6.70
C VAL A 50 13.21 1.02 6.63
N VAL A 51 13.73 -0.03 6.01
CA VAL A 51 13.07 -1.34 5.99
C VAL A 51 12.88 -1.87 7.41
N LYS A 52 13.93 -1.84 8.22
CA LYS A 52 13.86 -2.22 9.63
C LYS A 52 12.84 -1.37 10.39
N LEU A 53 12.88 -0.06 10.23
CA LEU A 53 11.92 0.86 10.86
C LEU A 53 10.47 0.55 10.46
N ALA A 54 10.21 0.30 9.17
CA ALA A 54 8.88 -0.04 8.67
C ALA A 54 8.37 -1.36 9.27
N LEU A 55 9.20 -2.41 9.28
CA LEU A 55 8.84 -3.69 9.90
C LEU A 55 8.53 -3.55 11.38
N GLU A 56 9.39 -2.86 12.13
CA GLU A 56 9.17 -2.59 13.57
C GLU A 56 7.91 -1.76 13.82
N THR A 57 7.67 -0.71 13.03
CA THR A 57 6.49 0.16 13.15
C THR A 57 5.19 -0.61 12.91
N ARG A 58 5.22 -1.56 11.97
CA ARG A 58 4.05 -2.39 11.65
C ARG A 58 3.93 -3.64 12.50
N GLY A 59 4.94 -3.98 13.30
CA GLY A 59 5.00 -5.22 14.08
C GLY A 59 5.06 -6.46 13.18
N ALA A 60 5.65 -6.34 11.99
CA ALA A 60 5.91 -7.44 11.08
C ALA A 60 7.18 -8.21 11.48
N ASP A 61 7.27 -9.47 11.03
CA ASP A 61 8.47 -10.27 11.20
C ASP A 61 9.66 -9.62 10.47
N GLY A 62 10.80 -9.52 11.15
CA GLY A 62 12.02 -8.89 10.62
C GLY A 62 12.59 -9.57 9.36
N GLU A 63 12.25 -10.82 9.11
CA GLU A 63 12.70 -11.60 7.97
C GLU A 63 11.67 -11.66 6.83
N SER A 64 10.48 -11.10 7.02
CA SER A 64 9.38 -11.19 6.06
C SER A 64 9.54 -10.28 4.83
N LEU A 65 10.39 -9.26 4.89
CA LEU A 65 10.68 -8.31 3.80
C LEU A 65 12.18 -8.28 3.50
N LEU A 66 12.59 -8.95 2.43
CA LEU A 66 13.97 -9.01 2.01
C LEU A 66 14.35 -7.84 1.09
N VAL A 67 15.52 -7.24 1.33
CA VAL A 67 16.14 -6.24 0.46
C VAL A 67 17.25 -6.92 -0.34
N VAL A 68 17.15 -6.85 -1.65
CA VAL A 68 18.15 -7.44 -2.56
C VAL A 68 18.79 -6.32 -3.38
N THR A 69 20.05 -5.99 -3.07
CA THR A 69 20.86 -4.96 -3.78
C THR A 69 22.19 -5.52 -4.28
N ASP A 70 22.49 -6.80 -4.02
CA ASP A 70 23.64 -7.48 -4.62
C ASP A 70 23.40 -7.67 -6.13
N GLU A 71 24.33 -7.19 -6.95
CA GLU A 71 24.17 -7.17 -8.40
C GLU A 71 23.94 -8.55 -9.01
N ARG A 72 24.60 -9.60 -8.47
CA ARG A 72 24.47 -10.97 -8.95
C ARG A 72 23.09 -11.55 -8.62
N LEU A 73 22.60 -11.24 -7.42
CA LEU A 73 21.25 -11.65 -7.00
C LEU A 73 20.16 -10.86 -7.76
N VAL A 74 20.36 -9.56 -7.95
CA VAL A 74 19.46 -8.72 -8.76
C VAL A 74 19.34 -9.27 -10.18
N GLU A 75 20.47 -9.59 -10.83
CA GLU A 75 20.46 -10.17 -12.17
C GLU A 75 19.81 -11.55 -12.20
N ARG A 76 20.08 -12.38 -11.19
CA ARG A 76 19.48 -13.71 -11.05
C ARG A 76 17.96 -13.65 -10.89
N ILE A 77 17.42 -12.74 -10.09
CA ILE A 77 15.99 -12.53 -9.94
C ILE A 77 15.40 -11.97 -11.23
N ARG A 78 16.03 -10.94 -11.80
CA ARG A 78 15.58 -10.26 -13.01
C ARG A 78 15.38 -11.25 -14.17
N THR A 79 16.33 -12.14 -14.39
CA THR A 79 16.28 -13.14 -15.47
C THR A 79 15.28 -14.26 -15.22
N ARG A 80 14.78 -14.44 -14.00
CA ARG A 80 13.82 -15.49 -13.63
C ARG A 80 12.38 -15.00 -13.51
N LEU A 81 12.17 -13.69 -13.22
CA LEU A 81 10.83 -13.11 -13.04
C LEU A 81 9.92 -13.23 -14.26
N HIS A 82 10.45 -13.35 -15.46
CA HIS A 82 9.66 -13.49 -16.69
C HIS A 82 9.42 -14.96 -17.11
N LYS A 83 9.99 -15.94 -16.39
CA LYS A 83 9.80 -17.36 -16.71
C LYS A 83 8.40 -17.86 -16.34
N GLY A 84 7.90 -18.76 -17.15
CA GLY A 84 6.57 -19.34 -17.00
C GLY A 84 5.45 -18.42 -17.49
N VAL A 85 4.22 -18.94 -17.43
CA VAL A 85 3.03 -18.24 -17.95
C VAL A 85 2.77 -16.95 -17.19
N GLN A 86 2.89 -16.98 -15.86
CA GLN A 86 2.67 -15.81 -15.00
C GLN A 86 3.77 -14.74 -15.17
N GLY A 87 4.98 -15.14 -15.55
CA GLY A 87 6.10 -14.23 -15.75
C GLY A 87 6.06 -13.45 -17.06
N LYS A 88 5.26 -13.89 -18.06
CA LYS A 88 5.20 -13.23 -19.38
C LYS A 88 4.79 -11.75 -19.31
N ILE A 89 4.00 -11.37 -18.34
CA ILE A 89 3.63 -9.96 -18.11
C ILE A 89 4.80 -9.11 -17.63
N ASN A 90 5.90 -9.73 -17.21
CA ASN A 90 7.09 -9.07 -16.65
C ASN A 90 8.27 -9.02 -17.63
N LEU A 91 8.06 -9.26 -18.93
CA LEU A 91 9.12 -9.27 -19.96
C LEU A 91 9.93 -7.97 -20.04
N TRP A 92 9.31 -6.84 -19.67
CA TRP A 92 9.95 -5.52 -19.60
C TRP A 92 11.14 -5.47 -18.63
N LEU A 93 11.19 -6.39 -17.64
CA LEU A 93 12.31 -6.48 -16.69
C LEU A 93 13.62 -6.92 -17.36
N ASN A 94 13.58 -7.68 -18.46
CA ASN A 94 14.76 -8.25 -19.11
C ASN A 94 15.83 -7.22 -19.47
N ARG A 95 15.44 -5.98 -19.74
CA ARG A 95 16.32 -4.89 -20.17
C ARG A 95 16.31 -3.70 -19.21
N SER A 96 15.74 -3.90 -18.02
CA SER A 96 15.64 -2.81 -17.03
C SER A 96 16.88 -2.77 -16.14
N PRO A 97 17.64 -1.68 -16.12
CA PRO A 97 18.73 -1.49 -15.16
C PRO A 97 18.13 -1.17 -13.78
N LEU A 98 18.04 -2.20 -12.93
CA LEU A 98 17.47 -2.10 -11.60
C LEU A 98 18.56 -1.90 -10.56
N LEU A 99 18.26 -1.15 -9.50
CA LEU A 99 19.09 -1.06 -8.30
C LEU A 99 18.84 -2.23 -7.35
N GLY A 100 17.63 -2.78 -7.35
CA GLY A 100 17.32 -3.88 -6.46
C GLY A 100 15.86 -4.33 -6.50
N PHE A 101 15.55 -5.18 -5.52
CA PHE A 101 14.21 -5.71 -5.27
C PHE A 101 13.88 -5.67 -3.77
N LEU A 102 12.63 -5.38 -3.46
CA LEU A 102 12.02 -5.79 -2.20
C LEU A 102 11.25 -7.08 -2.48
N VAL A 103 11.39 -8.07 -1.61
CA VAL A 103 10.73 -9.37 -1.76
C VAL A 103 9.97 -9.70 -0.50
N LEU A 104 8.66 -9.86 -0.60
CA LEU A 104 7.82 -10.32 0.51
C LEU A 104 7.88 -11.85 0.56
N ALA A 105 8.66 -12.38 1.48
CA ALA A 105 8.88 -13.81 1.70
C ALA A 105 8.37 -14.18 3.10
N LEU A 106 7.30 -14.97 3.17
CA LEU A 106 6.61 -15.31 4.40
C LEU A 106 6.50 -16.82 4.60
N PRO A 107 6.25 -17.30 5.82
CA PRO A 107 5.88 -18.69 6.03
C PRO A 107 4.63 -19.05 5.22
N LYS A 108 4.70 -20.16 4.48
CA LYS A 108 3.61 -20.62 3.60
C LYS A 108 2.32 -20.88 4.39
N GLN A 109 2.44 -21.37 5.60
CA GLN A 109 1.31 -21.61 6.49
C GLN A 109 0.56 -20.32 6.88
N ASP A 110 1.28 -19.19 7.05
CA ASP A 110 0.66 -17.90 7.31
C ASP A 110 -0.21 -17.47 6.12
N VAL A 111 0.37 -17.44 4.92
CA VAL A 111 -0.34 -16.97 3.72
C VAL A 111 -1.56 -17.82 3.35
N ARG A 112 -1.53 -19.13 3.71
CA ARG A 112 -2.62 -20.06 3.47
C ARG A 112 -3.65 -20.14 4.58
N SER A 113 -3.41 -19.45 5.68
CA SER A 113 -4.39 -19.40 6.76
C SER A 113 -5.62 -18.59 6.30
N GLU A 114 -6.76 -18.86 6.89
CA GLU A 114 -7.99 -18.12 6.64
C GLU A 114 -7.81 -16.63 7.00
N ARG A 115 -6.96 -16.36 7.98
CA ARG A 115 -6.59 -15.03 8.43
C ARG A 115 -5.07 -14.94 8.59
N PRO A 116 -4.34 -14.55 7.52
CA PRO A 116 -2.90 -14.34 7.59
C PRO A 116 -2.56 -13.28 8.63
N ARG A 117 -1.54 -13.56 9.44
CA ARG A 117 -1.09 -12.63 10.50
C ARG A 117 0.02 -11.70 10.01
N ASP A 118 0.99 -12.25 9.33
CA ASP A 118 2.21 -11.53 8.96
C ASP A 118 2.13 -10.91 7.56
N LEU A 119 1.39 -11.54 6.64
CA LEU A 119 1.20 -11.03 5.28
C LEU A 119 0.66 -9.58 5.24
N PRO A 120 -0.41 -9.20 5.98
CA PRO A 120 -0.91 -7.83 5.99
C PRO A 120 0.12 -6.82 6.50
N LEU A 121 0.82 -7.14 7.57
CA LEU A 121 1.78 -6.23 8.20
C LEU A 121 3.03 -6.06 7.35
N THR A 122 3.50 -7.14 6.71
CA THR A 122 4.61 -7.09 5.76
C THR A 122 4.23 -6.29 4.51
N ALA A 123 2.99 -6.40 4.04
CA ALA A 123 2.51 -5.58 2.92
C ALA A 123 2.46 -4.09 3.26
N MET A 124 2.06 -3.72 4.48
CA MET A 124 2.14 -2.34 4.97
C MET A 124 3.59 -1.84 5.02
N ALA A 125 4.48 -2.60 5.65
CA ALA A 125 5.88 -2.24 5.75
C ALA A 125 6.53 -2.08 4.36
N ALA A 126 6.18 -2.95 3.41
CA ALA A 126 6.67 -2.83 2.04
C ALA A 126 6.18 -1.58 1.33
N GLU A 127 4.90 -1.16 1.54
CA GLU A 127 4.38 0.09 0.97
C GLU A 127 5.04 1.31 1.62
N ASP A 128 5.30 1.29 2.92
CA ASP A 128 6.06 2.35 3.60
C ASP A 128 7.43 2.55 2.95
N VAL A 129 8.14 1.45 2.65
CA VAL A 129 9.44 1.49 1.95
C VAL A 129 9.26 1.95 0.50
N VAL A 130 8.20 1.56 -0.20
CA VAL A 130 7.86 2.03 -1.55
C VAL A 130 7.65 3.54 -1.57
N LEU A 131 6.98 4.10 -0.56
CA LEU A 131 6.79 5.55 -0.43
C LEU A 131 8.10 6.27 -0.14
N TRP A 132 8.94 5.74 0.76
CA TRP A 132 10.28 6.29 0.99
C TRP A 132 11.16 6.23 -0.26
N LEU A 133 11.10 5.14 -1.02
CA LEU A 133 11.79 5.04 -2.32
C LEU A 133 11.28 6.11 -3.30
N THR A 134 9.97 6.36 -3.32
CA THR A 134 9.35 7.39 -4.17
C THR A 134 9.84 8.78 -3.77
N GLU A 135 9.84 9.10 -2.47
CA GLU A 135 10.40 10.33 -1.91
C GLU A 135 11.88 10.52 -2.27
N SER A 136 12.65 9.43 -2.24
CA SER A 136 14.06 9.41 -2.64
C SER A 136 14.27 9.50 -4.17
N GLY A 137 13.20 9.72 -4.95
CA GLY A 137 13.23 9.83 -6.41
C GLY A 137 13.46 8.50 -7.13
N MET A 138 13.17 7.38 -6.48
CA MET A 138 13.22 6.05 -7.07
C MET A 138 11.83 5.60 -7.56
N GLY A 139 11.81 4.88 -8.66
CA GLY A 139 10.60 4.26 -9.20
C GLY A 139 10.48 2.82 -8.74
N THR A 140 9.26 2.37 -8.50
CA THR A 140 8.94 1.01 -8.04
C THR A 140 7.80 0.40 -8.85
N CYS A 141 7.61 -0.91 -8.77
CA CYS A 141 6.44 -1.58 -9.35
C CYS A 141 6.09 -2.83 -8.54
N TRP A 142 4.89 -2.88 -7.94
CA TRP A 142 4.39 -4.08 -7.30
C TRP A 142 4.13 -5.20 -8.34
N LEU A 143 4.75 -6.36 -8.14
CA LEU A 143 4.59 -7.55 -8.97
C LEU A 143 3.99 -8.69 -8.14
N GLY A 144 2.70 -8.94 -8.33
CA GLY A 144 2.01 -10.08 -7.73
C GLY A 144 1.99 -11.32 -8.63
N GLY A 145 2.02 -11.15 -9.96
CA GLY A 145 2.07 -12.24 -10.94
C GLY A 145 3.51 -12.71 -11.17
N ILE A 146 4.00 -13.62 -10.33
CA ILE A 146 5.37 -14.11 -10.33
C ILE A 146 5.41 -15.64 -10.32
N ASN A 147 6.46 -16.22 -10.86
CA ASN A 147 6.77 -17.63 -10.68
C ASN A 147 7.53 -17.82 -9.37
N GLN A 148 6.82 -18.21 -8.31
CA GLN A 148 7.40 -18.38 -6.97
C GLN A 148 8.57 -19.36 -6.92
N GLY A 149 8.49 -20.46 -7.65
CA GLY A 149 9.54 -21.48 -7.68
C GLY A 149 10.87 -20.91 -8.19
N GLU A 150 10.81 -20.10 -9.23
CA GLU A 150 11.99 -19.45 -9.81
C GLU A 150 12.59 -18.41 -8.85
N ILE A 151 11.75 -17.62 -8.15
CA ILE A 151 12.24 -16.63 -7.20
C ILE A 151 12.82 -17.28 -5.95
N LYS A 152 12.14 -18.28 -5.38
CA LYS A 152 12.68 -19.04 -4.25
C LYS A 152 14.02 -19.69 -4.59
N SER A 153 14.13 -20.32 -5.76
CA SER A 153 15.40 -20.87 -6.24
C SER A 153 16.49 -19.82 -6.41
N ALA A 154 16.14 -18.60 -6.85
CA ALA A 154 17.10 -17.49 -6.97
C ALA A 154 17.64 -17.04 -5.62
N LEU A 155 16.80 -17.04 -4.59
CA LEU A 155 17.11 -16.56 -3.24
C LEU A 155 17.58 -17.66 -2.29
N GLY A 156 17.54 -18.93 -2.69
CA GLY A 156 17.86 -20.05 -1.81
C GLY A 156 16.77 -20.33 -0.74
N LEU A 157 15.54 -19.89 -0.99
CA LEU A 157 14.42 -20.09 -0.06
C LEU A 157 13.85 -21.49 -0.18
N GLY A 158 13.56 -22.12 0.95
CA GLY A 158 13.00 -23.46 1.05
C GLY A 158 11.51 -23.55 0.65
N ARG A 159 10.95 -24.75 0.77
CA ARG A 159 9.54 -25.03 0.43
C ARG A 159 8.55 -24.43 1.42
N GLU A 160 8.99 -24.17 2.62
CA GLU A 160 8.23 -23.55 3.72
C GLU A 160 7.92 -22.07 3.49
N HIS A 161 8.65 -21.40 2.59
CA HIS A 161 8.42 -20.01 2.24
C HIS A 161 7.41 -19.85 1.11
N PHE A 162 6.72 -18.73 1.16
CA PHE A 162 5.83 -18.22 0.12
C PHE A 162 6.27 -16.81 -0.27
N VAL A 163 6.53 -16.58 -1.55
CA VAL A 163 6.85 -15.24 -2.06
C VAL A 163 5.54 -14.54 -2.48
N ALA A 164 5.06 -13.64 -1.66
CA ALA A 164 3.79 -12.95 -1.89
C ALA A 164 3.86 -11.89 -2.99
N ALA A 165 4.95 -11.13 -3.03
CA ALA A 165 5.19 -10.11 -4.05
C ALA A 165 6.69 -9.86 -4.22
N VAL A 166 7.03 -9.28 -5.37
CA VAL A 166 8.37 -8.76 -5.67
C VAL A 166 8.21 -7.33 -6.18
N ILE A 167 9.04 -6.41 -5.67
CA ILE A 167 8.96 -4.99 -6.01
C ILE A 167 10.32 -4.55 -6.54
N PRO A 168 10.56 -4.53 -7.86
CA PRO A 168 11.74 -3.92 -8.44
C PRO A 168 11.78 -2.43 -8.18
N PHE A 169 12.98 -1.90 -7.96
CA PHE A 169 13.21 -0.46 -7.82
C PHE A 169 14.47 0.00 -8.55
N GLY A 170 14.48 1.27 -8.92
CA GLY A 170 15.59 1.90 -9.62
C GLY A 170 15.27 3.34 -10.02
N LYS A 171 16.20 4.02 -10.70
CA LYS A 171 15.96 5.38 -11.19
C LYS A 171 14.94 5.38 -12.31
N PRO A 172 13.75 5.98 -12.15
CA PRO A 172 12.72 5.91 -13.17
C PRO A 172 13.12 6.72 -14.40
N LYS A 173 12.83 6.18 -15.58
CA LYS A 173 12.98 6.94 -16.83
C LYS A 173 11.84 7.97 -16.92
N PRO A 174 12.14 9.25 -17.22
CA PRO A 174 11.12 10.25 -17.48
C PRO A 174 10.14 9.78 -18.54
N ARG A 175 8.85 10.04 -18.36
CA ARG A 175 7.84 9.70 -19.38
C ARG A 175 8.00 10.62 -20.58
N VAL A 176 8.42 10.06 -21.71
CA VAL A 176 8.30 10.73 -23.00
C VAL A 176 6.85 10.51 -23.47
N LYS A 177 6.16 11.58 -23.86
CA LYS A 177 4.80 11.50 -24.41
C LYS A 177 4.76 10.47 -25.55
N ALA A 178 3.94 9.46 -25.35
CA ALA A 178 3.28 8.56 -26.31
C ALA A 178 4.11 7.87 -27.41
N ARG A 179 3.88 6.63 -27.57
CA ARG A 179 4.09 5.61 -28.62
C ARG A 179 4.83 4.37 -28.12
N ASP A 180 4.65 4.06 -26.86
CA ASP A 180 5.27 2.90 -26.25
C ASP A 180 4.23 1.76 -26.22
N LEU A 181 4.50 0.65 -26.89
CA LEU A 181 3.64 -0.55 -26.92
C LEU A 181 3.32 -1.04 -25.50
N ASP A 182 4.29 -0.97 -24.58
CA ASP A 182 4.08 -1.30 -23.18
C ASP A 182 3.03 -0.37 -22.54
N HIS A 183 3.06 0.92 -22.86
CA HIS A 183 2.07 1.88 -22.36
C HIS A 183 0.66 1.58 -22.89
N LEU A 184 0.52 1.20 -24.15
CA LEU A 184 -0.77 0.83 -24.74
C LEU A 184 -1.34 -0.42 -24.10
N MET A 185 -0.52 -1.45 -23.89
CA MET A 185 -0.92 -2.70 -23.24
C MET A 185 -1.37 -2.47 -21.80
N TYR A 186 -0.58 -1.71 -21.01
CA TYR A 186 -0.94 -1.41 -19.63
C TYR A 186 -2.07 -0.39 -19.49
N ARG A 187 -2.28 0.50 -20.47
CA ARG A 187 -3.41 1.42 -20.50
C ARG A 187 -4.73 0.69 -20.72
N SER A 188 -4.74 -0.37 -21.53
CA SER A 188 -5.92 -1.21 -21.73
C SER A 188 -6.27 -2.07 -20.50
N ILE A 189 -5.27 -2.43 -19.69
CA ILE A 189 -5.42 -3.23 -18.47
C ILE A 189 -5.62 -2.34 -17.22
N SER A 190 -5.03 -1.13 -17.23
CA SER A 190 -5.10 -0.20 -16.10
C SER A 190 -6.48 0.45 -16.00
N ARG A 191 -7.19 0.14 -14.93
CA ARG A 191 -8.50 0.74 -14.63
C ARG A 191 -8.30 2.17 -14.10
N LYS A 192 -9.30 3.03 -14.34
CA LYS A 192 -9.34 4.35 -13.69
C LYS A 192 -9.52 4.18 -12.17
N ARG A 193 -9.06 5.17 -11.39
CA ARG A 193 -9.34 5.21 -9.96
C ARG A 193 -10.84 5.38 -9.74
N LYS A 194 -11.38 4.59 -8.82
CA LYS A 194 -12.79 4.72 -8.41
C LYS A 194 -12.97 6.02 -7.62
N PRO A 195 -14.12 6.68 -7.73
CA PRO A 195 -14.45 7.81 -6.85
C PRO A 195 -14.68 7.30 -5.43
N ILE A 196 -14.52 8.17 -4.42
CA ILE A 196 -14.67 7.78 -3.01
C ILE A 196 -16.04 7.15 -2.72
N PRO A 197 -17.18 7.66 -3.20
CA PRO A 197 -18.48 7.02 -2.94
C PRO A 197 -18.60 5.59 -3.45
N ALA A 198 -17.71 5.17 -4.37
CA ALA A 198 -17.67 3.80 -4.87
C ALA A 198 -16.78 2.85 -4.04
N ILE A 199 -16.05 3.39 -3.07
CA ILE A 199 -15.12 2.63 -2.21
C ILE A 199 -15.30 2.93 -0.73
N ALA A 200 -16.12 3.91 -0.35
CA ALA A 200 -16.33 4.26 1.05
C ALA A 200 -17.82 4.41 1.38
N CYS A 201 -18.17 4.05 2.61
CA CYS A 201 -19.49 4.14 3.20
C CYS A 201 -19.40 4.86 4.56
N LEU A 202 -20.52 5.37 5.06
CA LEU A 202 -20.61 6.07 6.33
C LEU A 202 -21.49 5.27 7.31
N GLU A 203 -20.98 4.97 8.50
CA GLU A 203 -21.58 4.20 9.59
C GLU A 203 -21.85 2.73 9.23
N THR A 204 -22.48 2.46 8.09
CA THR A 204 -22.79 1.10 7.62
C THR A 204 -22.46 0.93 6.15
N ILE A 205 -22.30 -0.32 5.72
CA ILE A 205 -21.93 -0.66 4.33
C ILE A 205 -22.96 -0.19 3.29
N ASP A 206 -24.21 -0.02 3.68
CA ASP A 206 -25.31 0.35 2.78
C ASP A 206 -25.44 1.87 2.56
N ARG A 207 -24.68 2.68 3.30
CA ARG A 207 -24.73 4.15 3.21
C ARG A 207 -23.47 4.71 2.53
N PRO A 208 -23.51 5.08 1.24
CA PRO A 208 -22.37 5.64 0.55
C PRO A 208 -21.81 6.90 1.24
N TYR A 209 -20.50 7.00 1.27
CA TYR A 209 -19.81 8.18 1.81
C TYR A 209 -19.89 9.33 0.79
N ALA A 210 -20.61 10.38 1.16
CA ALA A 210 -20.69 11.59 0.34
C ALA A 210 -19.52 12.52 0.68
N LEU A 211 -18.49 12.52 -0.17
CA LEU A 211 -17.48 13.55 -0.11
C LEU A 211 -17.93 14.76 -0.91
N PRO A 212 -17.83 15.98 -0.37
CA PRO A 212 -17.75 17.14 -1.21
C PRO A 212 -16.52 17.02 -2.11
N ASP A 213 -16.59 17.50 -3.35
CA ASP A 213 -15.42 17.57 -4.24
C ASP A 213 -14.25 18.21 -3.47
N ILE A 214 -13.29 17.40 -3.11
CA ILE A 214 -12.13 17.85 -2.34
C ILE A 214 -11.20 18.49 -3.34
N ALA A 215 -11.22 19.81 -3.40
CA ALA A 215 -10.14 20.55 -4.03
C ALA A 215 -8.82 20.24 -3.30
N GLU A 216 -7.78 19.95 -4.05
CA GLU A 216 -6.42 19.68 -3.51
C GLU A 216 -5.94 20.73 -2.50
N GLU A 217 -6.47 21.93 -2.57
CA GLU A 217 -6.23 23.04 -1.64
C GLU A 217 -6.63 22.76 -0.17
N ARG A 218 -7.55 21.83 0.08
CA ARG A 218 -7.93 21.46 1.45
C ARG A 218 -6.87 20.66 2.20
N PHE A 219 -5.96 20.02 1.49
CA PHE A 219 -4.93 19.16 2.07
C PHE A 219 -3.53 19.80 2.09
N SER A 220 -3.42 21.08 1.76
CA SER A 220 -2.14 21.80 1.65
C SER A 220 -1.43 22.06 2.98
N ALA A 221 -2.03 21.72 4.10
CA ALA A 221 -1.54 22.08 5.44
C ALA A 221 -0.57 21.05 6.06
N SER A 222 -0.16 19.98 5.35
CA SER A 222 0.82 19.08 5.93
C SER A 222 2.20 19.73 5.98
N SER A 223 2.74 19.88 7.19
CA SER A 223 4.15 20.21 7.39
C SER A 223 5.00 19.21 6.61
N VAL A 224 6.07 19.70 5.99
CA VAL A 224 7.04 18.87 5.27
C VAL A 224 7.60 17.83 6.23
N GLN A 225 7.12 16.58 6.12
CA GLN A 225 7.61 15.49 6.94
C GLN A 225 8.08 14.37 6.00
N ASP A 226 9.25 13.83 6.27
CA ASP A 226 9.75 12.68 5.54
C ASP A 226 9.01 11.39 5.97
N VAL A 227 8.90 10.41 5.07
CA VAL A 227 8.21 9.14 5.34
C VAL A 227 8.83 8.42 6.54
N ALA A 228 10.15 8.46 6.70
CA ALA A 228 10.81 7.84 7.84
C ALA A 228 10.51 8.58 9.16
N GLY A 229 10.34 9.91 9.12
CA GLY A 229 9.87 10.70 10.25
C GLY A 229 8.47 10.31 10.69
N LEU A 230 7.55 10.14 9.73
CA LEU A 230 6.17 9.69 10.01
C LEU A 230 6.13 8.28 10.59
N LEU A 231 6.97 7.37 10.10
CA LEU A 231 7.08 6.02 10.67
C LEU A 231 7.56 6.05 12.12
N ARG A 232 8.51 6.92 12.48
CA ARG A 232 8.94 7.10 13.87
C ARG A 232 7.81 7.60 14.74
N GLN A 233 7.02 8.60 14.28
CA GLN A 233 5.85 9.11 15.00
C GLN A 233 4.83 8.01 15.26
N LEU A 234 4.50 7.19 14.25
CA LEU A 234 3.58 6.06 14.41
C LEU A 234 4.08 5.04 15.43
N ARG A 235 5.39 4.75 15.43
CA ARG A 235 6.00 3.83 16.40
C ARG A 235 5.97 4.35 17.82
N GLU A 236 6.19 5.66 17.99
CA GLU A 236 6.20 6.32 19.28
C GLU A 236 4.81 6.49 19.90
N LYS A 237 3.74 6.24 19.15
CA LYS A 237 2.33 6.37 19.59
C LYS A 237 2.07 7.71 20.29
N ARG A 238 2.46 8.81 19.64
CA ARG A 238 2.26 10.17 20.18
C ARG A 238 0.79 10.45 20.41
N GLU A 239 0.48 11.32 21.39
CA GLU A 239 -0.86 11.88 21.54
C GLU A 239 -1.23 12.73 20.34
N SER A 240 -2.54 12.82 20.07
CA SER A 240 -3.04 13.65 18.97
C SER A 240 -2.75 15.13 19.23
N ALA A 241 -2.29 15.82 18.19
CA ALA A 241 -2.29 17.28 18.19
C ALA A 241 -3.73 17.81 18.08
N ASP A 242 -4.00 18.89 18.78
CA ASP A 242 -5.28 19.60 18.64
C ASP A 242 -5.36 20.38 17.33
N GLY A 243 -6.57 20.55 16.81
CA GLY A 243 -6.88 21.52 15.75
C GLY A 243 -7.18 20.97 14.37
N VAL A 244 -7.05 19.67 14.12
CA VAL A 244 -7.48 19.08 12.85
C VAL A 244 -8.95 18.68 12.94
N PRO A 245 -9.85 19.26 12.10
CA PRO A 245 -11.24 18.81 12.04
C PRO A 245 -11.33 17.33 11.67
N LEU A 246 -12.16 16.59 12.41
CA LEU A 246 -12.22 15.13 12.30
C LEU A 246 -12.72 14.65 10.94
N ASP A 247 -13.71 15.35 10.38
CA ASP A 247 -14.22 15.09 9.03
C ASP A 247 -13.13 15.25 7.98
N LEU A 248 -12.35 16.32 8.07
CA LEU A 248 -11.20 16.54 7.19
C LEU A 248 -10.15 15.41 7.32
N ALA A 249 -9.91 14.95 8.55
CA ALA A 249 -8.96 13.87 8.80
C ALA A 249 -9.42 12.55 8.16
N VAL A 250 -10.69 12.21 8.31
CA VAL A 250 -11.28 11.01 7.69
C VAL A 250 -11.26 11.11 6.16
N ASP A 251 -11.63 12.28 5.62
CA ASP A 251 -11.60 12.56 4.19
C ASP A 251 -10.18 12.38 3.61
N ALA A 252 -9.18 12.95 4.27
CA ALA A 252 -7.78 12.82 3.86
C ALA A 252 -7.30 11.36 3.89
N CYS A 253 -7.66 10.61 4.93
CA CYS A 253 -7.34 9.20 5.03
C CYS A 253 -8.01 8.38 3.91
N LEU A 254 -9.29 8.63 3.61
CA LEU A 254 -10.00 7.94 2.52
C LEU A 254 -9.42 8.27 1.15
N GLU A 255 -8.98 9.52 0.91
CA GLU A 255 -8.29 9.89 -0.32
C GLU A 255 -6.93 9.19 -0.43
N ALA A 256 -6.15 9.13 0.65
CA ALA A 256 -4.91 8.38 0.70
C ALA A 256 -5.14 6.89 0.36
N ALA A 257 -6.19 6.27 0.92
CA ALA A 257 -6.59 4.90 0.58
C ALA A 257 -6.98 4.74 -0.89
N ARG A 258 -7.75 5.69 -1.44
CA ARG A 258 -8.23 5.68 -2.83
C ARG A 258 -7.09 5.64 -3.85
N ILE A 259 -5.99 6.35 -3.58
CA ILE A 259 -4.83 6.42 -4.47
C ILE A 259 -3.79 5.33 -4.23
N ALA A 260 -3.97 4.50 -3.21
CA ALA A 260 -3.09 3.38 -2.90
C ALA A 260 -3.02 2.37 -4.07
N PRO A 261 -1.89 1.68 -4.28
CA PRO A 261 -1.81 0.66 -5.32
C PRO A 261 -2.66 -0.56 -4.96
N SER A 262 -3.20 -1.22 -5.99
CA SER A 262 -3.85 -2.52 -5.86
C SER A 262 -3.53 -3.42 -7.04
N ALA A 263 -3.66 -4.71 -6.87
CA ALA A 263 -3.38 -5.69 -7.91
C ALA A 263 -4.23 -5.41 -9.17
N GLY A 264 -3.55 -5.16 -10.31
CA GLY A 264 -4.19 -4.76 -11.56
C GLY A 264 -5.03 -3.47 -11.46
N ASN A 265 -4.78 -2.63 -10.44
CA ASN A 265 -5.58 -1.46 -10.10
C ASN A 265 -7.09 -1.78 -10.00
N THR A 266 -7.41 -2.95 -9.46
CA THR A 266 -8.81 -3.42 -9.35
C THR A 266 -9.58 -2.73 -8.24
N GLN A 267 -8.86 -2.21 -7.23
CA GLN A 267 -9.46 -1.48 -6.10
C GLN A 267 -10.64 -2.24 -5.50
N LYS A 268 -10.42 -3.54 -5.24
CA LYS A 268 -11.41 -4.44 -4.65
C LYS A 268 -11.40 -4.33 -3.12
N TRP A 269 -11.62 -3.13 -2.64
CA TRP A 269 -11.77 -2.79 -1.25
C TRP A 269 -12.96 -1.89 -1.05
N LEU A 270 -13.47 -1.91 0.16
CA LEU A 270 -14.42 -0.93 0.66
C LEU A 270 -13.94 -0.44 2.02
N PHE A 271 -14.35 0.75 2.40
CA PHE A 271 -14.05 1.33 3.70
C PHE A 271 -15.36 1.81 4.33
N VAL A 272 -15.54 1.55 5.62
CA VAL A 272 -16.68 2.11 6.36
C VAL A 272 -16.12 3.07 7.39
N ALA A 273 -16.38 4.36 7.20
CA ALA A 273 -16.06 5.40 8.17
C ALA A 273 -17.16 5.44 9.24
N VAL A 274 -16.76 5.47 10.49
CA VAL A 274 -17.65 5.45 11.66
C VAL A 274 -17.30 6.63 12.56
N ALA A 275 -18.32 7.40 12.96
CA ALA A 275 -18.20 8.52 13.90
C ALA A 275 -19.22 8.41 15.06
N GLY A 276 -20.21 7.54 14.96
CA GLY A 276 -21.21 7.30 16.01
C GLY A 276 -20.59 6.73 17.29
N GLU A 277 -20.77 7.41 18.42
CA GLU A 277 -20.11 7.09 19.70
C GLU A 277 -20.33 5.64 20.16
N GLN A 278 -21.55 5.11 20.03
CA GLN A 278 -21.86 3.72 20.40
C GLN A 278 -21.12 2.72 19.51
N ALA A 279 -21.07 2.97 18.20
CA ALA A 279 -20.39 2.12 17.23
C ALA A 279 -18.87 2.17 17.45
N LEU A 280 -18.30 3.35 17.73
CA LEU A 280 -16.88 3.51 18.05
C LEU A 280 -16.49 2.72 19.31
N ARG A 281 -17.29 2.77 20.39
CA ARG A 281 -17.04 1.94 21.59
C ARG A 281 -17.09 0.44 21.27
N GLY A 282 -18.07 0.03 20.47
CA GLY A 282 -18.18 -1.36 20.03
C GLY A 282 -16.98 -1.82 19.20
N LEU A 283 -16.54 -1.00 18.24
CA LEU A 283 -15.37 -1.29 17.40
C LEU A 283 -14.08 -1.34 18.23
N ALA A 284 -13.88 -0.41 19.16
CA ALA A 284 -12.72 -0.41 20.04
C ALA A 284 -12.70 -1.70 20.89
N GLY A 285 -13.83 -2.09 21.49
CA GLY A 285 -13.95 -3.34 22.22
C GLY A 285 -13.66 -4.58 21.36
N ALA A 286 -14.17 -4.62 20.12
CA ALA A 286 -13.90 -5.69 19.17
C ALA A 286 -12.40 -5.78 18.76
N CYS A 287 -11.67 -4.68 18.91
CA CYS A 287 -10.22 -4.60 18.67
C CYS A 287 -9.38 -4.78 19.95
N GLY A 288 -9.99 -5.00 21.11
CA GLY A 288 -9.28 -5.11 22.39
C GLY A 288 -8.60 -3.81 22.85
N VAL A 289 -9.16 -2.66 22.47
CA VAL A 289 -8.63 -1.32 22.77
C VAL A 289 -9.57 -0.60 23.74
N ASP A 290 -9.00 0.16 24.70
CA ASP A 290 -9.76 0.84 25.76
C ASP A 290 -10.70 1.98 25.29
N GLY A 291 -10.79 2.22 23.96
CA GLY A 291 -11.64 3.27 23.40
C GLY A 291 -10.91 4.61 23.23
N GLY A 292 -11.66 5.73 23.30
CA GLY A 292 -11.12 7.07 23.10
C GLY A 292 -10.99 7.46 21.62
N TRP A 293 -11.57 6.67 20.72
CA TRP A 293 -11.63 7.01 19.31
C TRP A 293 -12.68 8.08 19.05
N LYS A 294 -12.31 9.05 18.23
CA LYS A 294 -13.19 10.11 17.71
C LYS A 294 -13.78 9.73 16.36
N ALA A 295 -13.06 8.91 15.60
CA ALA A 295 -13.55 8.27 14.38
C ALA A 295 -12.86 6.92 14.18
N ALA A 296 -13.43 6.08 13.31
CA ALA A 296 -12.77 4.85 12.87
C ALA A 296 -13.01 4.59 11.38
N VAL A 297 -12.11 3.85 10.76
CA VAL A 297 -12.28 3.36 9.39
C VAL A 297 -12.11 1.85 9.40
N VAL A 298 -13.16 1.14 9.02
CA VAL A 298 -13.14 -0.32 8.84
C VAL A 298 -12.79 -0.65 7.39
N GLY A 299 -11.73 -1.40 7.17
CA GLY A 299 -11.36 -1.92 5.85
C GLY A 299 -12.08 -3.23 5.57
N VAL A 300 -12.74 -3.30 4.42
CA VAL A 300 -13.59 -4.42 4.03
C VAL A 300 -13.05 -5.08 2.77
N GLY A 301 -12.79 -6.38 2.86
CA GLY A 301 -12.39 -7.23 1.76
C GLY A 301 -13.57 -8.01 1.20
N ASP A 302 -13.59 -8.20 -0.12
CA ASP A 302 -14.48 -9.13 -0.80
C ASP A 302 -13.76 -10.48 -0.95
N THR A 303 -14.27 -11.52 -0.30
CA THR A 303 -13.68 -12.87 -0.30
C THR A 303 -13.93 -13.63 -1.60
N VAL A 304 -14.89 -13.18 -2.41
CA VAL A 304 -15.06 -13.70 -3.77
C VAL A 304 -14.00 -13.09 -4.66
N THR A 305 -12.91 -13.81 -4.81
CA THR A 305 -11.81 -13.39 -5.68
C THR A 305 -12.23 -13.51 -7.14
N GLY A 306 -11.92 -12.49 -7.94
CA GLY A 306 -12.10 -12.59 -9.39
C GLY A 306 -11.11 -13.59 -9.99
N PHE A 307 -11.41 -14.08 -11.19
CA PHE A 307 -10.66 -15.09 -11.97
C PHE A 307 -9.12 -14.96 -11.94
N LEU A 308 -8.57 -13.75 -11.89
CA LEU A 308 -7.12 -13.51 -11.85
C LEU A 308 -6.47 -13.94 -10.52
N TYR A 309 -7.22 -13.97 -9.44
CA TYR A 309 -6.70 -14.21 -8.09
C TYR A 309 -6.78 -15.67 -7.67
N GLU A 310 -7.79 -16.41 -8.11
CA GLU A 310 -7.97 -17.83 -7.79
C GLU A 310 -6.76 -18.68 -8.20
N LYS A 311 -6.13 -18.34 -9.34
CA LYS A 311 -4.95 -19.05 -9.86
C LYS A 311 -3.64 -18.71 -9.17
N MET A 312 -3.62 -17.67 -8.31
CA MET A 312 -2.40 -17.17 -7.70
C MET A 312 -2.19 -17.64 -6.26
N GLU A 313 -3.09 -18.47 -5.73
CA GLU A 313 -3.03 -19.07 -4.39
C GLU A 313 -2.84 -18.06 -3.24
N LYS A 314 -3.23 -16.80 -3.43
CA LYS A 314 -3.08 -15.76 -2.41
C LYS A 314 -4.25 -14.77 -2.38
N PRO A 315 -4.66 -14.36 -1.19
CA PRO A 315 -5.73 -13.39 -1.03
C PRO A 315 -5.22 -11.97 -1.29
N PHE A 316 -5.31 -11.46 -2.51
CA PHE A 316 -4.83 -10.11 -2.85
C PHE A 316 -5.45 -8.99 -2.01
N TRP A 317 -6.69 -9.17 -1.55
CA TRP A 317 -7.31 -8.21 -0.64
C TRP A 317 -6.59 -8.12 0.71
N MET A 318 -5.89 -9.20 1.14
CA MET A 318 -4.99 -9.21 2.31
C MET A 318 -3.62 -8.54 2.05
N ILE A 319 -3.39 -8.06 0.85
CA ILE A 319 -2.23 -7.24 0.49
C ILE A 319 -2.70 -5.81 0.18
N ASP A 320 -3.73 -5.68 -0.67
CA ASP A 320 -4.19 -4.39 -1.19
C ASP A 320 -4.78 -3.50 -0.08
N LEU A 321 -5.60 -4.06 0.83
CA LEU A 321 -6.18 -3.29 1.95
C LEU A 321 -5.11 -2.81 2.96
N PRO A 322 -4.19 -3.66 3.43
CA PRO A 322 -3.08 -3.21 4.27
C PRO A 322 -2.22 -2.10 3.63
N ILE A 323 -1.97 -2.18 2.32
CA ILE A 323 -1.31 -1.10 1.58
C ILE A 323 -2.10 0.21 1.70
N ALA A 324 -3.43 0.16 1.56
CA ALA A 324 -4.27 1.35 1.75
C ALA A 324 -4.22 1.85 3.20
N PHE A 325 -4.25 0.97 4.19
CA PHE A 325 -4.07 1.32 5.60
C PHE A 325 -2.69 1.93 5.90
N SER A 326 -1.63 1.47 5.21
CA SER A 326 -0.31 2.10 5.32
C SER A 326 -0.39 3.58 4.93
N GLN A 327 -0.98 3.89 3.76
CA GLN A 327 -1.12 5.26 3.29
C GLN A 327 -2.03 6.11 4.18
N MET A 328 -3.15 5.55 4.66
CA MET A 328 -4.04 6.22 5.61
C MET A 328 -3.34 6.56 6.92
N SER A 329 -2.59 5.62 7.47
CA SER A 329 -1.89 5.83 8.74
C SER A 329 -0.77 6.87 8.65
N LEU A 330 -0.03 6.89 7.55
CA LEU A 330 0.96 7.94 7.28
C LEU A 330 0.29 9.31 7.10
N MET A 331 -0.88 9.34 6.45
CA MET A 331 -1.66 10.58 6.31
C MET A 331 -2.15 11.08 7.66
N ALA A 332 -2.71 10.22 8.51
CA ALA A 332 -3.11 10.59 9.86
C ALA A 332 -1.92 11.10 10.69
N ALA A 333 -0.78 10.41 10.64
CA ALA A 333 0.45 10.85 11.30
C ALA A 333 0.95 12.22 10.79
N SER A 334 0.84 12.49 9.49
CA SER A 334 1.22 13.79 8.91
C SER A 334 0.37 14.96 9.40
N MET A 335 -0.85 14.67 9.83
CA MET A 335 -1.76 15.62 10.47
C MET A 335 -1.56 15.69 12.00
N GLY A 336 -0.60 14.95 12.57
CA GLY A 336 -0.35 14.90 14.00
C GLY A 336 -1.38 14.09 14.79
N LEU A 337 -2.14 13.22 14.13
CA LEU A 337 -3.17 12.41 14.78
C LEU A 337 -2.59 11.11 15.35
N ALA A 338 -3.01 10.76 16.55
CA ALA A 338 -2.78 9.45 17.11
C ALA A 338 -3.79 8.45 16.55
N LEU A 339 -3.35 7.22 16.35
CA LEU A 339 -4.20 6.17 15.83
C LEU A 339 -3.90 4.80 16.44
N ASP A 340 -4.89 3.97 16.47
CA ASP A 340 -4.77 2.53 16.70
C ASP A 340 -5.10 1.80 15.39
N LEU A 341 -4.27 0.85 15.01
CA LEU A 341 -4.51 0.03 13.83
C LEU A 341 -4.53 -1.44 14.20
N SER A 342 -5.68 -2.07 14.04
CA SER A 342 -5.91 -3.48 14.34
C SER A 342 -6.16 -4.25 13.04
N LEU A 343 -5.18 -5.08 12.65
CA LEU A 343 -5.26 -6.03 11.53
C LEU A 343 -5.19 -7.48 12.02
N ARG A 344 -4.70 -7.67 13.24
CA ARG A 344 -4.67 -8.94 13.98
C ARG A 344 -5.70 -8.87 15.10
N ASP A 345 -6.03 -10.00 15.65
CA ASP A 345 -6.75 -10.15 16.92
C ASP A 345 -8.01 -9.28 17.04
N ILE A 346 -8.75 -9.08 15.94
CA ILE A 346 -10.06 -8.42 15.93
C ILE A 346 -11.17 -9.47 16.05
N ASP A 347 -12.20 -9.16 16.82
CA ASP A 347 -13.46 -9.90 16.76
C ASP A 347 -14.20 -9.54 15.46
N GLU A 348 -13.88 -10.30 14.40
CA GLU A 348 -14.44 -10.05 13.08
C GLU A 348 -15.97 -10.12 13.07
N ALA A 349 -16.57 -11.04 13.83
CA ALA A 349 -18.02 -11.19 13.86
C ALA A 349 -18.68 -9.95 14.46
N ALA A 350 -18.12 -9.42 15.55
CA ALA A 350 -18.59 -8.19 16.17
C ALA A 350 -18.40 -6.99 15.22
N VAL A 351 -17.24 -6.84 14.57
CA VAL A 351 -17.02 -5.75 13.59
C VAL A 351 -17.98 -5.86 12.42
N ASN A 352 -18.17 -7.06 11.84
CA ASN A 352 -19.09 -7.27 10.73
C ASN A 352 -20.54 -6.88 11.11
N ALA A 353 -20.98 -7.25 12.31
CA ALA A 353 -22.31 -6.90 12.80
C ALA A 353 -22.49 -5.39 12.97
N LEU A 354 -21.47 -4.70 13.55
CA LEU A 354 -21.51 -3.26 13.82
C LEU A 354 -21.63 -2.42 12.54
N VAL A 355 -20.98 -2.84 11.45
CA VAL A 355 -21.00 -2.09 10.19
C VAL A 355 -21.85 -2.74 9.10
N GLY A 356 -22.67 -3.76 9.45
CA GLY A 356 -23.66 -4.37 8.58
C GLY A 356 -23.09 -5.25 7.46
N LEU A 357 -21.90 -5.84 7.65
CA LEU A 357 -21.30 -6.71 6.64
C LEU A 357 -21.98 -8.08 6.59
N ARG A 358 -22.11 -8.58 5.35
CA ARG A 358 -22.59 -9.94 5.05
C ARG A 358 -21.68 -10.61 4.03
N PRO A 359 -21.52 -11.93 4.07
CA PRO A 359 -20.78 -12.64 3.03
C PRO A 359 -21.21 -12.23 1.62
N PRO A 360 -20.30 -12.02 0.67
CA PRO A 360 -18.86 -12.34 0.75
C PRO A 360 -17.96 -11.25 1.36
N LEU A 361 -18.54 -10.18 1.90
CA LEU A 361 -17.80 -9.09 2.52
C LEU A 361 -17.40 -9.46 3.96
N ARG A 362 -16.16 -9.10 4.34
CA ARG A 362 -15.64 -9.30 5.69
C ARG A 362 -14.70 -8.16 6.11
N ALA A 363 -14.67 -7.87 7.41
CA ALA A 363 -13.72 -6.93 7.97
C ALA A 363 -12.29 -7.49 7.94
N VAL A 364 -11.36 -6.70 7.42
CA VAL A 364 -9.93 -7.03 7.35
C VAL A 364 -9.15 -6.36 8.47
N GLY A 365 -9.52 -5.14 8.80
CA GLY A 365 -8.89 -4.37 9.85
C GLY A 365 -9.68 -3.12 10.22
N VAL A 366 -9.32 -2.51 11.31
CA VAL A 366 -9.91 -1.28 11.84
C VAL A 366 -8.81 -0.29 12.18
N MET A 367 -8.95 0.94 11.71
CA MET A 367 -8.12 2.07 12.10
C MET A 367 -8.96 3.04 12.93
N GLY A 368 -8.67 3.15 14.22
CA GLY A 368 -9.26 4.15 15.11
C GLY A 368 -8.43 5.42 15.17
N ILE A 369 -9.05 6.58 15.09
CA ILE A 369 -8.43 7.91 15.18
C ILE A 369 -8.81 8.49 16.56
N ARG A 370 -7.80 8.93 17.33
CA ARG A 370 -7.96 9.49 18.67
C ARG A 370 -8.04 10.99 18.69
#